data_602e2b66e0db45ee4f3cbb2a103149d9
#
_entry.id   602e2b66e0db45ee4f3cbb2a103149d9
#
_cell.length_a   1.000
_cell.length_b   1.000
_cell.length_c   1.000
_cell.angle_alpha   90.00
_cell.angle_beta   90.00
_cell.angle_gamma   90.00
#
_symmetry.space_group_name_H-M   'P 1'
#
loop_
_entity.id
_entity.type
_entity.pdbx_description
1 polymer ?
#
loop_
_entity_poly.entity_id
_entity_poly.type
_entity_poly.pdbx_seq_one_letter_code
_entity_poly.pdbx_strand_id
1 'polypeptide(L)'
;GKLGDSTLEAFRESAHEAGLNNKQAQTIASFMDGSLEQMEVERYDHAETLLQEGVAELKQEYGQAFEQQLQLANGAARQLLGNKTEILNEIELADGRLLGDHPDIIRMFSAFAKEIGEDKIIGEPTELVMTADEAGRKIPEIMASGPYKDHRHPEHLTYVAEASRLFRIQSGEAG
;
A
#
# COMPACT_ATOMS: atom_id res chain seq x y z
N GLY A 1 -12.09 10.08 27.97
CA GLY A 1 -12.47 11.08 26.97
C GLY A 1 -11.38 11.20 25.92
N LYS A 2 -11.63 11.95 24.87
CA LYS A 2 -10.68 12.22 23.78
C LYS A 2 -9.61 13.25 24.18
N LEU A 3 -9.90 14.06 25.18
CA LEU A 3 -8.92 14.98 25.76
C LEU A 3 -7.83 14.19 26.50
N GLY A 4 -6.60 14.33 26.09
CA GLY A 4 -5.45 13.76 26.82
C GLY A 4 -5.34 14.31 28.24
N ASP A 5 -4.74 13.52 29.14
CA ASP A 5 -4.65 13.88 30.57
C ASP A 5 -4.01 15.25 30.80
N SER A 6 -2.94 15.59 30.07
CA SER A 6 -2.28 16.89 30.15
C SER A 6 -3.16 18.06 29.73
N THR A 7 -3.98 17.87 28.68
CA THR A 7 -4.93 18.88 28.20
C THR A 7 -6.07 19.07 29.19
N LEU A 8 -6.52 17.98 29.80
CA LEU A 8 -7.56 18.01 30.82
C LEU A 8 -7.08 18.71 32.11
N GLU A 9 -5.82 18.50 32.53
CA GLU A 9 -5.24 19.23 33.65
C GLU A 9 -5.12 20.73 33.36
N ALA A 10 -4.57 21.11 32.21
CA ALA A 10 -4.47 22.52 31.81
C ALA A 10 -5.85 23.19 31.74
N PHE A 11 -6.87 22.45 31.25
CA PHE A 11 -8.24 22.93 31.26
C PHE A 11 -8.78 23.15 32.66
N ARG A 12 -8.51 22.23 33.62
CA ARG A 12 -8.95 22.38 35.02
C ARG A 12 -8.35 23.60 35.68
N GLU A 13 -7.05 23.86 35.49
CA GLU A 13 -6.39 25.05 36.01
C GLU A 13 -7.02 26.33 35.45
N SER A 14 -7.18 26.40 34.12
CA SER A 14 -7.80 27.56 33.46
C SER A 14 -9.26 27.77 33.88
N ALA A 15 -10.03 26.71 34.04
CA ALA A 15 -11.40 26.75 34.51
C ALA A 15 -11.50 27.28 35.96
N HIS A 16 -10.56 26.89 36.81
CA HIS A 16 -10.47 27.37 38.19
C HIS A 16 -10.09 28.85 38.24
N GLU A 17 -9.09 29.29 37.47
CA GLU A 17 -8.71 30.70 37.36
C GLU A 17 -9.83 31.59 36.83
N ALA A 18 -10.61 31.05 35.86
CA ALA A 18 -11.79 31.74 35.31
C ALA A 18 -13.00 31.75 36.25
N GLY A 19 -12.90 31.14 37.45
CA GLY A 19 -14.00 31.08 38.44
C GLY A 19 -15.16 30.19 38.02
N LEU A 20 -14.97 29.24 37.13
CA LEU A 20 -16.03 28.29 36.74
C LEU A 20 -16.33 27.32 37.88
N ASN A 21 -17.63 27.08 38.14
CA ASN A 21 -18.00 26.00 39.03
C ASN A 21 -17.85 24.63 38.36
N ASN A 22 -17.80 23.56 39.16
CA ASN A 22 -17.61 22.18 38.66
C ASN A 22 -18.60 21.79 37.57
N LYS A 23 -19.85 22.21 37.65
CA LYS A 23 -20.89 21.89 36.66
C LYS A 23 -20.59 22.57 35.32
N GLN A 24 -20.20 23.83 35.36
CA GLN A 24 -19.85 24.60 34.17
C GLN A 24 -18.59 24.01 33.48
N ALA A 25 -17.53 23.76 34.27
CA ALA A 25 -16.29 23.14 33.76
C ALA A 25 -16.59 21.77 33.13
N GLN A 26 -17.37 20.93 33.78
CA GLN A 26 -17.74 19.62 33.27
C GLN A 26 -18.58 19.70 31.99
N THR A 27 -19.49 20.66 31.87
CA THR A 27 -20.28 20.87 30.66
C THR A 27 -19.41 21.26 29.49
N ILE A 28 -18.43 22.17 29.71
CA ILE A 28 -17.45 22.59 28.67
C ILE A 28 -16.57 21.43 28.27
N ALA A 29 -16.02 20.69 29.21
CA ALA A 29 -15.16 19.54 28.94
C ALA A 29 -15.92 18.47 28.10
N SER A 30 -17.17 18.18 28.44
CA SER A 30 -18.01 17.25 27.69
C SER A 30 -18.33 17.73 26.27
N PHE A 31 -18.56 19.03 26.12
CA PHE A 31 -18.75 19.64 24.79
C PHE A 31 -17.47 19.54 23.94
N MET A 32 -16.30 19.85 24.51
CA MET A 32 -15.02 19.73 23.81
C MET A 32 -14.75 18.28 23.39
N ASP A 33 -14.99 17.33 24.30
CA ASP A 33 -14.80 15.90 24.04
C ASP A 33 -15.69 15.40 22.89
N GLY A 34 -16.98 15.78 22.91
CA GLY A 34 -17.91 15.48 21.82
C GLY A 34 -17.58 16.16 20.50
N SER A 35 -17.08 17.40 20.55
CA SER A 35 -16.65 18.11 19.33
C SER A 35 -15.42 17.47 18.69
N LEU A 36 -14.46 17.02 19.50
CA LEU A 36 -13.29 16.30 19.00
C LEU A 36 -13.67 14.96 18.36
N GLU A 37 -14.59 14.23 18.99
CA GLU A 37 -15.11 12.97 18.43
C GLU A 37 -15.81 13.21 17.09
N GLN A 38 -16.64 14.23 17.00
CA GLN A 38 -17.31 14.58 15.75
C GLN A 38 -16.32 14.98 14.64
N MET A 39 -15.32 15.81 14.96
CA MET A 39 -14.28 16.18 14.00
C MET A 39 -13.50 14.95 13.49
N GLU A 40 -13.24 13.97 14.35
CA GLU A 40 -12.57 12.75 13.97
C GLU A 40 -13.43 11.90 13.02
N VAL A 41 -14.73 11.76 13.30
CA VAL A 41 -15.68 11.07 12.41
C VAL A 41 -15.75 11.77 11.05
N GLU A 42 -15.93 13.09 11.03
CA GLU A 42 -15.98 13.87 9.79
C GLU A 42 -14.69 13.73 8.96
N ARG A 43 -13.53 13.64 9.62
CA ARG A 43 -12.25 13.42 8.96
C ARG A 43 -12.16 12.04 8.30
N TYR A 44 -12.63 10.99 8.98
CA TYR A 44 -12.69 9.65 8.42
C TYR A 44 -13.66 9.55 7.25
N ASP A 45 -14.85 10.10 7.37
CA ASP A 45 -15.85 10.11 6.30
C ASP A 45 -15.34 10.87 5.06
N HIS A 46 -14.61 11.98 5.29
CA HIS A 46 -13.97 12.73 4.22
C HIS A 46 -12.87 11.93 3.53
N ALA A 47 -12.00 11.28 4.32
CA ALA A 47 -10.93 10.43 3.79
C ALA A 47 -11.47 9.25 2.97
N GLU A 48 -12.56 8.61 3.44
CA GLU A 48 -13.23 7.54 2.70
C GLU A 48 -13.82 8.03 1.37
N THR A 49 -14.45 9.21 1.38
CA THR A 49 -14.98 9.83 0.16
C THR A 49 -13.87 10.09 -0.85
N LEU A 50 -12.76 10.68 -0.43
CA LEU A 50 -11.61 10.94 -1.29
C LEU A 50 -10.97 9.65 -1.82
N LEU A 51 -10.95 8.58 -1.02
CA LEU A 51 -10.47 7.27 -1.46
C LEU A 51 -11.36 6.73 -2.59
N GLN A 52 -12.68 6.78 -2.41
CA GLN A 52 -13.64 6.31 -3.43
C GLN A 52 -13.54 7.14 -4.71
N GLU A 53 -13.42 8.45 -4.61
CA GLU A 53 -13.20 9.34 -5.76
C GLU A 53 -11.89 9.01 -6.48
N GLY A 54 -10.80 8.84 -5.74
CA GLY A 54 -9.49 8.46 -6.30
C GLY A 54 -9.51 7.11 -7.01
N VAL A 55 -10.18 6.12 -6.44
CA VAL A 55 -10.38 4.81 -7.10
C VAL A 55 -11.21 4.94 -8.38
N ALA A 56 -12.28 5.76 -8.35
CA ALA A 56 -13.10 6.01 -9.52
C ALA A 56 -12.33 6.70 -10.65
N GLU A 57 -11.51 7.69 -10.29
CA GLU A 57 -10.62 8.39 -11.21
C GLU A 57 -9.61 7.44 -11.87
N LEU A 58 -8.92 6.62 -11.08
CA LEU A 58 -7.97 5.63 -11.59
C LEU A 58 -8.65 4.55 -12.47
N LYS A 59 -9.87 4.13 -12.13
CA LYS A 59 -10.66 3.22 -12.96
C LYS A 59 -11.05 3.85 -14.29
N GLN A 60 -11.39 5.13 -14.30
CA GLN A 60 -11.68 5.86 -15.52
C GLN A 60 -10.43 6.01 -16.39
N GLU A 61 -9.27 6.32 -15.78
CA GLU A 61 -7.99 6.50 -16.48
C GLU A 61 -7.46 5.20 -17.07
N TYR A 62 -7.45 4.13 -16.28
CA TYR A 62 -6.84 2.86 -16.69
C TYR A 62 -7.82 1.90 -17.37
N GLY A 63 -9.12 2.14 -17.25
CA GLY A 63 -10.16 1.30 -17.85
C GLY A 63 -10.01 -0.17 -17.46
N GLN A 64 -9.95 -1.05 -18.45
CA GLN A 64 -9.79 -2.50 -18.25
C GLN A 64 -8.42 -2.90 -17.65
N ALA A 65 -7.41 -2.02 -17.75
CA ALA A 65 -6.08 -2.27 -17.20
C ALA A 65 -5.95 -1.86 -15.73
N PHE A 66 -7.01 -1.39 -15.06
CA PHE A 66 -6.96 -0.86 -13.69
C PHE A 66 -6.30 -1.83 -12.72
N GLU A 67 -6.77 -3.07 -12.64
CA GLU A 67 -6.21 -4.09 -11.74
C GLU A 67 -4.75 -4.38 -12.05
N GLN A 68 -4.39 -4.46 -13.32
CA GLN A 68 -3.00 -4.66 -13.74
C GLN A 68 -2.12 -3.49 -13.34
N GLN A 69 -2.58 -2.25 -13.49
CA GLN A 69 -1.82 -1.07 -13.09
C GLN A 69 -1.62 -1.01 -11.57
N LEU A 70 -2.63 -1.39 -10.79
CA LEU A 70 -2.48 -1.50 -9.33
C LEU A 70 -1.44 -2.56 -8.93
N GLN A 71 -1.46 -3.73 -9.57
CA GLN A 71 -0.47 -4.78 -9.32
C GLN A 71 0.94 -4.31 -9.67
N LEU A 72 1.12 -3.62 -10.79
CA LEU A 72 2.39 -3.02 -11.19
C LEU A 72 2.86 -1.98 -10.18
N ALA A 73 1.99 -1.08 -9.74
CA ALA A 73 2.30 -0.08 -8.73
C ALA A 73 2.73 -0.72 -7.41
N ASN A 74 1.99 -1.72 -6.92
CA ASN A 74 2.34 -2.46 -5.71
C ASN A 74 3.68 -3.20 -5.84
N GLY A 75 3.95 -3.81 -6.99
CA GLY A 75 5.22 -4.46 -7.29
C GLY A 75 6.38 -3.48 -7.25
N ALA A 76 6.25 -2.33 -7.91
CA ALA A 76 7.26 -1.27 -7.92
C ALA A 76 7.49 -0.68 -6.52
N ALA A 77 6.42 -0.45 -5.74
CA ALA A 77 6.52 0.01 -4.37
C ALA A 77 7.34 -0.97 -3.50
N ARG A 78 7.06 -2.27 -3.59
CA ARG A 78 7.82 -3.31 -2.88
C ARG A 78 9.28 -3.36 -3.31
N GLN A 79 9.56 -3.20 -4.59
CA GLN A 79 10.94 -3.22 -5.10
C GLN A 79 11.73 -2.00 -4.63
N LEU A 80 11.12 -0.81 -4.66
CA LEU A 80 11.79 0.43 -4.28
C LEU A 80 11.95 0.58 -2.77
N LEU A 81 10.90 0.26 -2.01
CA LEU A 81 10.85 0.49 -0.58
C LEU A 81 11.29 -0.73 0.23
N GLY A 82 11.25 -1.93 -0.37
CA GLY A 82 11.62 -3.18 0.30
C GLY A 82 10.79 -3.40 1.56
N ASN A 83 11.45 -3.58 2.70
CA ASN A 83 10.80 -3.73 4.01
C ASN A 83 10.18 -2.44 4.57
N LYS A 84 10.28 -1.32 3.86
CA LYS A 84 9.69 -0.03 4.25
C LYS A 84 8.35 0.25 3.56
N THR A 85 7.78 -0.70 2.85
CA THR A 85 6.47 -0.54 2.19
C THR A 85 5.34 -0.19 3.17
N GLU A 86 5.46 -0.60 4.43
CA GLU A 86 4.49 -0.29 5.50
C GLU A 86 4.28 1.22 5.68
N ILE A 87 5.30 2.04 5.35
CA ILE A 87 5.21 3.50 5.43
C ILE A 87 4.05 4.08 4.59
N LEU A 88 3.69 3.42 3.49
CA LEU A 88 2.56 3.81 2.65
C LEU A 88 1.21 3.67 3.37
N ASN A 89 1.13 2.75 4.34
CA ASN A 89 -0.07 2.48 5.14
C ASN A 89 -0.01 3.10 6.54
N GLU A 90 1.10 3.74 6.90
CA GLU A 90 1.29 4.37 8.21
C GLU A 90 1.25 5.90 8.13
N ILE A 91 1.68 6.48 7.00
CA ILE A 91 1.65 7.94 6.83
C ILE A 91 0.26 8.37 6.43
N GLU A 92 -0.36 9.13 7.33
CA GLU A 92 -1.61 9.81 7.09
C GLU A 92 -1.34 11.22 6.51
N LEU A 93 -2.04 11.54 5.43
CA LEU A 93 -1.99 12.85 4.78
C LEU A 93 -2.88 13.85 5.52
N ALA A 94 -2.71 15.14 5.23
CA ALA A 94 -3.48 16.21 5.85
C ALA A 94 -5.00 16.09 5.60
N ASP A 95 -5.41 15.40 4.55
CA ASP A 95 -6.82 15.14 4.19
C ASP A 95 -7.36 13.83 4.82
N GLY A 96 -6.57 13.15 5.63
CA GLY A 96 -6.95 11.93 6.34
C GLY A 96 -6.73 10.62 5.57
N ARG A 97 -6.36 10.67 4.27
CA ARG A 97 -6.01 9.46 3.50
C ARG A 97 -4.64 8.94 3.88
N LEU A 98 -4.42 7.66 3.70
CA LEU A 98 -3.08 7.08 3.75
C LEU A 98 -2.28 7.43 2.50
N LEU A 99 -0.97 7.55 2.63
CA LEU A 99 -0.08 7.90 1.52
C LEU A 99 -0.23 6.94 0.34
N GLY A 100 -0.37 5.64 0.62
CA GLY A 100 -0.55 4.59 -0.38
C GLY A 100 -1.87 4.65 -1.14
N ASP A 101 -2.89 5.30 -0.57
CA ASP A 101 -4.22 5.44 -1.16
C ASP A 101 -4.34 6.66 -2.08
N HIS A 102 -3.31 7.51 -2.13
CA HIS A 102 -3.33 8.69 -2.97
C HIS A 102 -3.16 8.32 -4.46
N PRO A 103 -4.08 8.76 -5.37
CA PRO A 103 -4.02 8.39 -6.78
C PRO A 103 -2.69 8.71 -7.46
N ASP A 104 -2.07 9.85 -7.14
CA ASP A 104 -0.79 10.24 -7.73
C ASP A 104 0.37 9.36 -7.28
N ILE A 105 0.32 8.82 -6.06
CA ILE A 105 1.30 7.84 -5.56
C ILE A 105 1.17 6.53 -6.34
N ILE A 106 -0.06 6.09 -6.59
CA ILE A 106 -0.34 4.91 -7.42
C ILE A 106 0.15 5.13 -8.85
N ARG A 107 -0.14 6.30 -9.46
CA ARG A 107 0.35 6.69 -10.80
C ARG A 107 1.88 6.71 -10.86
N MET A 108 2.52 7.28 -9.86
CA MET A 108 3.98 7.34 -9.78
C MET A 108 4.60 5.95 -9.78
N PHE A 109 4.12 5.04 -8.94
CA PHE A 109 4.62 3.68 -8.91
C PHE A 109 4.29 2.89 -10.18
N SER A 110 3.09 3.10 -10.78
CA SER A 110 2.72 2.50 -12.06
C SER A 110 3.64 2.97 -13.20
N ALA A 111 3.94 4.27 -13.27
CA ALA A 111 4.86 4.82 -14.26
C ALA A 111 6.28 4.27 -14.07
N PHE A 112 6.74 4.23 -12.83
CA PHE A 112 8.05 3.67 -12.49
C PHE A 112 8.18 2.19 -12.85
N ALA A 113 7.11 1.40 -12.63
CA ALA A 113 7.07 -0.01 -13.03
C ALA A 113 7.24 -0.19 -14.55
N LYS A 114 6.67 0.71 -15.34
CA LYS A 114 6.82 0.69 -16.82
C LYS A 114 8.26 0.99 -17.24
N GLU A 115 8.87 2.02 -16.68
CA GLU A 115 10.27 2.38 -17.00
C GLU A 115 11.23 1.26 -16.63
N ILE A 116 11.08 0.66 -15.45
CA ILE A 116 11.90 -0.50 -15.06
C ILE A 116 11.65 -1.69 -15.99
N GLY A 117 10.40 -1.90 -16.41
CA GLY A 117 10.04 -2.97 -17.35
C GLY A 117 10.64 -2.76 -18.74
N GLU A 118 10.74 -1.51 -19.20
CA GLU A 118 11.32 -1.16 -20.50
C GLU A 118 12.87 -1.24 -20.49
N ASP A 119 13.53 -0.79 -19.42
CA ASP A 119 14.99 -0.88 -19.27
C ASP A 119 15.50 -2.33 -19.19
N LYS A 120 14.64 -3.27 -18.80
CA LYS A 120 14.97 -4.70 -18.66
C LYS A 120 14.84 -5.54 -19.91
N ILE A 121 14.35 -4.99 -21.01
CA ILE A 121 14.42 -5.62 -22.33
C ILE A 121 15.90 -5.73 -22.80
N ILE A 122 16.83 -5.01 -22.17
CA ILE A 122 18.26 -5.00 -22.51
C ILE A 122 19.14 -5.83 -21.56
N GLY A 123 18.65 -6.28 -20.41
CA GLY A 123 19.44 -7.06 -19.46
C GLY A 123 18.57 -7.78 -18.43
N GLU A 124 18.63 -9.09 -18.43
CA GLU A 124 18.01 -10.06 -17.52
C GLU A 124 16.66 -9.70 -16.85
N PRO A 125 15.65 -10.56 -16.92
CA PRO A 125 14.31 -10.27 -16.42
C PRO A 125 14.32 -10.17 -14.89
N THR A 126 14.04 -8.99 -14.38
CA THR A 126 13.77 -8.81 -12.94
C THR A 126 12.38 -9.31 -12.59
N GLU A 127 12.27 -9.84 -11.39
CA GLU A 127 11.13 -10.49 -10.74
C GLU A 127 9.84 -9.66 -10.58
N LEU A 128 9.58 -8.68 -11.42
CA LEU A 128 8.38 -7.85 -11.38
C LEU A 128 7.27 -8.44 -12.22
N VAL A 129 6.36 -9.10 -11.53
CA VAL A 129 5.04 -9.54 -12.03
C VAL A 129 5.11 -10.23 -13.40
N MET A 130 5.69 -11.41 -13.41
CA MET A 130 5.55 -12.32 -14.55
C MET A 130 4.08 -12.73 -14.67
N THR A 131 3.49 -12.49 -15.83
CA THR A 131 2.13 -12.96 -16.12
C THR A 131 2.07 -14.48 -16.22
N ALA A 132 0.89 -15.09 -16.04
CA ALA A 132 0.71 -16.53 -16.20
C ALA A 132 1.16 -17.02 -17.61
N ASP A 133 0.94 -16.21 -18.65
CA ASP A 133 1.37 -16.50 -20.03
C ASP A 133 2.89 -16.43 -20.20
N GLU A 134 3.56 -15.49 -19.55
CA GLU A 134 5.02 -15.38 -19.57
C GLU A 134 5.67 -16.51 -18.80
N ALA A 135 5.12 -16.85 -17.62
CA ALA A 135 5.55 -18.01 -16.86
C ALA A 135 5.40 -19.30 -17.69
N GLY A 136 4.26 -19.48 -18.36
CA GLY A 136 4.00 -20.61 -19.24
C GLY A 136 5.00 -20.75 -20.40
N ARG A 137 5.52 -19.63 -20.92
CA ARG A 137 6.56 -19.64 -21.98
C ARG A 137 7.95 -19.96 -21.44
N LYS A 138 8.29 -19.51 -20.24
CA LYS A 138 9.61 -19.74 -19.62
C LYS A 138 9.79 -21.13 -19.01
N ILE A 139 8.71 -21.76 -18.55
CA ILE A 139 8.76 -23.12 -17.98
C ILE A 139 9.45 -24.13 -18.93
N PRO A 140 9.06 -24.25 -20.22
CA PRO A 140 9.74 -25.17 -21.14
C PRO A 140 11.23 -24.84 -21.34
N GLU A 141 11.60 -23.57 -21.36
CA GLU A 141 13.01 -23.14 -21.53
C GLU A 141 13.86 -23.57 -20.34
N ILE A 142 13.37 -23.34 -19.11
CA ILE A 142 14.07 -23.77 -17.88
C ILE A 142 14.18 -25.28 -17.83
N MET A 143 13.08 -26.00 -18.07
CA MET A 143 13.07 -27.48 -18.05
C MET A 143 13.95 -28.09 -19.14
N ALA A 144 14.17 -27.39 -20.25
CA ALA A 144 15.07 -27.82 -21.33
C ALA A 144 16.55 -27.56 -21.02
N SER A 145 16.85 -26.69 -20.05
CA SER A 145 18.21 -26.28 -19.71
C SER A 145 19.07 -27.43 -19.12
N GLY A 146 20.39 -27.34 -19.32
CA GLY A 146 21.36 -28.28 -18.78
C GLY A 146 21.30 -28.37 -17.23
N PRO A 147 21.32 -27.22 -16.53
CA PRO A 147 21.24 -27.19 -15.06
C PRO A 147 19.98 -27.85 -14.49
N TYR A 148 18.83 -27.74 -15.15
CA TYR A 148 17.61 -28.39 -14.71
C TYR A 148 17.65 -29.92 -14.87
N LYS A 149 18.25 -30.40 -15.98
CA LYS A 149 18.30 -31.83 -16.32
C LYS A 149 19.39 -32.60 -15.58
N ASP A 150 20.50 -31.95 -15.25
CA ASP A 150 21.61 -32.57 -14.57
C ASP A 150 21.55 -32.37 -13.06
N HIS A 151 21.13 -33.39 -12.34
CA HIS A 151 21.05 -33.40 -10.86
C HIS A 151 22.39 -33.15 -10.15
N ARG A 152 23.50 -33.23 -10.85
CA ARG A 152 24.85 -32.98 -10.30
C ARG A 152 25.32 -31.55 -10.59
N HIS A 153 24.57 -30.77 -11.38
CA HIS A 153 24.93 -29.40 -11.68
C HIS A 153 24.84 -28.52 -10.41
N PRO A 154 25.84 -27.68 -10.13
CA PRO A 154 25.85 -26.83 -8.93
C PRO A 154 24.57 -25.97 -8.76
N GLU A 155 23.99 -25.55 -9.88
CA GLU A 155 22.79 -24.69 -9.91
C GLU A 155 21.48 -25.48 -10.05
N HIS A 156 21.50 -26.81 -10.04
CA HIS A 156 20.32 -27.65 -10.25
C HIS A 156 19.15 -27.25 -9.34
N LEU A 157 19.40 -27.08 -8.04
CA LEU A 157 18.36 -26.71 -7.07
C LEU A 157 17.76 -25.34 -7.33
N THR A 158 18.57 -24.39 -7.82
CA THR A 158 18.13 -23.06 -8.21
C THR A 158 17.15 -23.12 -9.39
N TYR A 159 17.48 -23.89 -10.42
CA TYR A 159 16.63 -24.06 -11.60
C TYR A 159 15.33 -24.84 -11.29
N VAL A 160 15.39 -25.82 -10.38
CA VAL A 160 14.19 -26.53 -9.91
C VAL A 160 13.26 -25.60 -9.09
N ALA A 161 13.84 -24.75 -8.23
CA ALA A 161 13.08 -23.78 -7.47
C ALA A 161 12.41 -22.73 -8.38
N GLU A 162 13.13 -22.25 -9.39
CA GLU A 162 12.60 -21.29 -10.37
C GLU A 162 11.46 -21.91 -11.23
N ALA A 163 11.63 -23.14 -11.70
CA ALA A 163 10.56 -23.85 -12.41
C ALA A 163 9.31 -24.01 -11.54
N SER A 164 9.49 -24.37 -10.27
CA SER A 164 8.38 -24.52 -9.31
C SER A 164 7.67 -23.21 -9.04
N ARG A 165 8.41 -22.10 -9.00
CA ARG A 165 7.86 -20.75 -8.86
C ARG A 165 7.04 -20.35 -10.09
N LEU A 166 7.55 -20.60 -11.29
CA LEU A 166 6.86 -20.30 -12.54
C LEU A 166 5.55 -21.12 -12.68
N PHE A 167 5.55 -22.36 -12.26
CA PHE A 167 4.32 -23.17 -12.21
C PHE A 167 3.26 -22.58 -11.28
N ARG A 168 3.64 -22.06 -10.11
CA ARG A 168 2.71 -21.38 -9.19
C ARG A 168 2.13 -20.10 -9.79
N ILE A 169 2.95 -19.31 -10.49
CA ILE A 169 2.48 -18.11 -11.19
C ILE A 169 1.50 -18.49 -12.30
N GLN A 170 1.81 -19.54 -13.07
CA GLN A 170 0.94 -20.01 -14.17
C GLN A 170 -0.40 -20.56 -13.64
N SER A 171 -0.39 -21.27 -12.50
CA SER A 171 -1.61 -21.83 -11.89
C SER A 171 -2.46 -20.81 -11.13
N GLY A 172 -1.96 -19.59 -10.92
CA GLY A 172 -2.66 -18.57 -10.12
C GLY A 172 -2.63 -18.84 -8.61
N GLU A 173 -1.78 -19.76 -8.13
CA GLU A 173 -1.59 -20.11 -6.71
C GLU A 173 -0.52 -19.24 -6.03
N ALA A 174 -0.19 -18.08 -6.59
CA ALA A 174 0.66 -17.10 -5.93
C ALA A 174 -0.14 -16.40 -4.83
N GLY A 175 -0.11 -16.97 -3.62
CA GLY A 175 -0.59 -16.38 -2.37
C GLY A 175 0.46 -15.51 -1.73
#